data_0428679d2ae4338ffeb14e8719af4471
#
_entry.id   0428679d2ae4338ffeb14e8719af4471
#
_cell.length_a   1.000
_cell.length_b   1.000
_cell.length_c   1.000
_cell.angle_alpha   90.00
_cell.angle_beta   90.00
_cell.angle_gamma   90.00
#
_symmetry.space_group_name_H-M   'P 1'
#
loop_
_entity.id
_entity.type
_entity.pdbx_description
1 polymer ?
#
loop_
_entity_poly.entity_id
_entity_poly.type
_entity_poly.pdbx_seq_one_letter_code
_entity_poly.pdbx_strand_id
1 'polypeptide(L)'
;MMPCRNGFGVAQYCSGCDRAFCGPYWHSLGITRSDSYPVCSQDTLKPIAEHNISRIPVTAHEKNLHEQNITESCIRQMGRTFQDVIAEWIVKLNNREIDRTRLPLNHSEMITSRTLVCRECYEKLLSFLLYWFRVSLPKHLMPAEAARREDCWYGYACRTQHHSEEHARKRNHVCRPSRGSHP
;
A
#
# COMPACT_ATOMS: atom_id res chain seq x y z
N MET A 1 24.41 8.53 -8.13
CA MET A 1 23.67 7.93 -9.24
C MET A 1 23.81 8.79 -10.48
N MET A 2 24.14 8.20 -11.62
CA MET A 2 24.29 8.97 -12.86
C MET A 2 22.90 9.42 -13.36
N PRO A 3 22.75 10.69 -13.68
CA PRO A 3 21.52 11.13 -14.31
C PRO A 3 21.40 10.56 -15.72
N CYS A 4 20.20 10.20 -16.12
CA CYS A 4 19.92 9.75 -17.48
C CYS A 4 20.02 10.96 -18.42
N ARG A 5 21.15 11.13 -19.08
CA ARG A 5 21.44 12.31 -19.91
C ARG A 5 21.51 12.01 -21.40
N ASN A 6 20.87 11.01 -21.88
CA ASN A 6 20.90 10.78 -23.32
C ASN A 6 19.59 11.16 -23.99
N GLY A 7 19.53 11.05 -25.28
CA GLY A 7 18.34 11.40 -26.07
C GLY A 7 17.12 10.54 -25.80
N PHE A 8 17.21 9.58 -24.90
CA PHE A 8 16.09 8.68 -24.54
C PHE A 8 15.42 9.08 -23.25
N GLY A 9 15.82 10.14 -22.64
CA GLY A 9 15.06 10.64 -21.54
C GLY A 9 15.85 11.32 -20.46
N VAL A 10 15.13 12.14 -19.76
CA VAL A 10 15.52 12.73 -18.50
C VAL A 10 15.32 11.66 -17.45
N ALA A 11 16.15 11.66 -16.42
CA ALA A 11 15.96 10.79 -15.27
C ALA A 11 14.54 10.96 -14.73
N GLN A 12 13.83 9.85 -14.56
CA GLN A 12 12.50 9.85 -13.94
C GLN A 12 12.64 9.47 -12.47
N TYR A 13 11.83 10.10 -11.66
CA TYR A 13 11.86 9.91 -10.21
C TYR A 13 10.53 9.37 -9.72
N CYS A 14 10.60 8.46 -8.76
CA CYS A 14 9.42 8.03 -8.04
C CYS A 14 8.97 9.16 -7.13
N SER A 15 7.76 9.63 -7.30
CA SER A 15 7.22 10.71 -6.47
C SER A 15 6.93 10.26 -5.04
N GLY A 16 6.91 8.97 -4.78
CA GLY A 16 6.66 8.45 -3.43
C GLY A 16 7.90 8.30 -2.57
N CYS A 17 9.07 8.07 -3.17
CA CYS A 17 10.32 7.87 -2.43
C CYS A 17 11.50 8.70 -2.96
N ASP A 18 11.28 9.47 -4.01
CA ASP A 18 12.27 10.33 -4.65
C ASP A 18 13.50 9.60 -5.24
N ARG A 19 13.42 8.28 -5.35
CA ARG A 19 14.50 7.52 -6.02
C ARG A 19 14.43 7.72 -7.53
N ALA A 20 15.59 7.73 -8.16
CA ALA A 20 15.69 7.88 -9.62
C ALA A 20 15.53 6.52 -10.32
N PHE A 21 14.76 6.53 -11.41
CA PHE A 21 14.52 5.36 -12.26
C PHE A 21 14.87 5.72 -13.69
N CYS A 22 15.88 5.07 -14.24
CA CYS A 22 16.46 5.37 -15.54
C CYS A 22 16.30 4.21 -16.53
N GLY A 23 15.17 3.49 -16.47
CA GLY A 23 14.92 2.31 -17.29
C GLY A 23 15.21 2.50 -18.77
N PRO A 24 14.65 3.54 -19.44
CA PRO A 24 14.91 3.77 -20.86
C PRO A 24 16.40 3.98 -21.20
N TYR A 25 17.11 4.69 -20.33
CA TYR A 25 18.55 4.91 -20.52
C TYR A 25 19.34 3.61 -20.42
N TRP A 26 19.11 2.82 -19.37
CA TRP A 26 19.83 1.58 -19.17
C TRP A 26 19.48 0.54 -20.24
N HIS A 27 18.23 0.52 -20.68
CA HIS A 27 17.81 -0.36 -21.76
C HIS A 27 18.56 -0.04 -23.06
N SER A 28 18.76 1.24 -23.38
CA SER A 28 19.47 1.65 -24.58
C SER A 28 20.93 1.23 -24.57
N LEU A 29 21.51 1.02 -23.39
CA LEU A 29 22.87 0.51 -23.20
C LEU A 29 22.95 -1.02 -23.20
N GLY A 30 21.82 -1.71 -23.40
CA GLY A 30 21.77 -3.17 -23.36
C GLY A 30 21.76 -3.77 -21.96
N ILE A 31 21.58 -2.97 -20.94
CA ILE A 31 21.50 -3.45 -19.55
C ILE A 31 20.06 -3.77 -19.24
N THR A 32 19.74 -5.06 -19.18
CA THR A 32 18.37 -5.54 -18.94
C THR A 32 18.11 -5.89 -17.49
N ARG A 33 19.14 -6.05 -16.68
CA ARG A 33 19.04 -6.32 -15.25
C ARG A 33 19.69 -5.20 -14.46
N SER A 34 19.10 -4.92 -13.32
CA SER A 34 19.53 -3.82 -12.48
C SER A 34 20.28 -4.27 -11.23
N ASP A 35 21.02 -5.38 -11.30
CA ASP A 35 21.78 -5.89 -10.17
C ASP A 35 22.76 -4.84 -9.62
N SER A 36 23.35 -4.04 -10.52
CA SER A 36 24.23 -2.95 -10.15
C SER A 36 23.50 -1.62 -9.95
N TYR A 37 22.25 -1.53 -10.37
CA TYR A 37 21.45 -0.32 -10.31
C TYR A 37 20.01 -0.68 -9.92
N PRO A 38 19.80 -1.12 -8.69
CA PRO A 38 18.52 -1.75 -8.27
C PRO A 38 17.29 -0.83 -8.38
N VAL A 39 17.50 0.48 -8.50
CA VAL A 39 16.40 1.42 -8.67
C VAL A 39 16.09 1.76 -10.13
N CYS A 40 16.89 1.25 -11.06
CA CYS A 40 16.70 1.53 -12.49
C CYS A 40 16.02 0.36 -13.18
N SER A 41 14.72 0.23 -12.95
CA SER A 41 13.91 -0.78 -13.59
C SER A 41 12.85 -0.13 -14.48
N GLN A 42 12.84 -0.56 -15.73
CA GLN A 42 11.95 -0.05 -16.76
C GLN A 42 10.48 -0.25 -16.43
N ASP A 43 10.15 -1.35 -15.75
CA ASP A 43 8.77 -1.79 -15.57
C ASP A 43 8.15 -1.40 -14.22
N THR A 44 8.90 -0.74 -13.35
CA THR A 44 8.45 -0.48 -11.99
C THR A 44 7.94 0.92 -11.74
N LEU A 45 8.28 1.89 -12.61
CA LEU A 45 7.82 3.26 -12.48
C LEU A 45 6.64 3.50 -13.41
N LYS A 46 5.45 3.62 -12.85
CA LYS A 46 4.21 3.82 -13.60
C LYS A 46 3.28 4.75 -12.82
N PRO A 47 2.33 5.40 -13.52
CA PRO A 47 1.24 6.07 -12.82
C PRO A 47 0.52 5.10 -11.89
N ILE A 48 0.05 5.61 -10.76
CA ILE A 48 -0.64 4.79 -9.75
C ILE A 48 -1.78 3.98 -10.41
N ALA A 49 -2.59 4.60 -11.26
CA ALA A 49 -3.73 3.95 -11.90
C ALA A 49 -3.34 2.84 -12.89
N GLU A 50 -2.09 2.80 -13.32
CA GLU A 50 -1.61 1.80 -14.28
C GLU A 50 -0.88 0.63 -13.62
N HIS A 51 -0.62 0.69 -12.32
CA HIS A 51 -0.11 -0.47 -11.60
C HIS A 51 -1.21 -1.51 -11.44
N ASN A 52 -0.81 -2.78 -11.50
CA ASN A 52 -1.70 -3.91 -11.29
C ASN A 52 -1.17 -4.79 -10.16
N ILE A 53 -2.10 -5.28 -9.35
CA ILE A 53 -1.77 -6.23 -8.31
C ILE A 53 -2.96 -7.18 -8.15
N SER A 54 -2.68 -8.47 -7.98
CA SER A 54 -3.71 -9.50 -7.85
C SER A 54 -3.89 -9.98 -6.41
N ARG A 55 -2.98 -9.61 -5.52
CA ARG A 55 -2.99 -10.08 -4.13
C ARG A 55 -2.72 -8.92 -3.18
N ILE A 56 -3.23 -9.07 -1.97
CA ILE A 56 -2.93 -8.14 -0.89
C ILE A 56 -1.42 -8.15 -0.63
N PRO A 57 -0.75 -6.98 -0.55
CA PRO A 57 0.66 -6.93 -0.22
C PRO A 57 0.94 -7.56 1.16
N VAL A 58 2.08 -8.22 1.29
CA VAL A 58 2.49 -8.84 2.57
C VAL A 58 2.69 -7.81 3.68
N THR A 59 2.81 -6.54 3.32
CA THR A 59 2.95 -5.42 4.26
C THR A 59 1.62 -4.87 4.75
N ALA A 60 0.50 -5.31 4.16
CA ALA A 60 -0.82 -4.81 4.54
C ALA A 60 -1.12 -5.12 6.01
N HIS A 61 -1.83 -4.19 6.65
CA HIS A 61 -2.26 -4.32 8.06
C HIS A 61 -1.09 -4.63 9.00
N GLU A 62 0.02 -3.93 8.83
CA GLU A 62 1.22 -4.08 9.65
C GLU A 62 1.76 -5.52 9.64
N LYS A 63 1.65 -6.21 8.49
CA LYS A 63 2.08 -7.59 8.29
C LYS A 63 1.30 -8.62 9.11
N ASN A 64 0.15 -8.25 9.63
CA ASN A 64 -0.71 -9.15 10.38
C ASN A 64 -1.53 -10.02 9.44
N LEU A 65 -1.15 -11.30 9.30
CA LEU A 65 -1.80 -12.24 8.38
C LEU A 65 -3.28 -12.46 8.70
N HIS A 66 -3.65 -12.42 9.98
CA HIS A 66 -5.05 -12.60 10.38
C HIS A 66 -5.91 -11.46 9.86
N GLU A 67 -5.39 -10.23 9.93
CA GLU A 67 -6.11 -9.08 9.39
C GLU A 67 -6.15 -9.10 7.86
N GLN A 68 -5.07 -9.55 7.22
CA GLN A 68 -5.06 -9.71 5.77
C GLN A 68 -6.12 -10.71 5.30
N ASN A 69 -6.23 -11.84 5.99
CA ASN A 69 -7.22 -12.86 5.67
C ASN A 69 -8.65 -12.34 5.85
N ILE A 70 -8.88 -11.52 6.87
CA ILE A 70 -10.19 -10.90 7.09
C ILE A 70 -10.52 -9.97 5.92
N THR A 71 -9.56 -9.15 5.48
CA THR A 71 -9.77 -8.25 4.35
C THR A 71 -10.09 -9.03 3.07
N GLU A 72 -9.37 -10.10 2.79
CA GLU A 72 -9.65 -10.95 1.63
C GLU A 72 -11.06 -11.54 1.71
N SER A 73 -11.46 -12.00 2.89
CA SER A 73 -12.79 -12.55 3.09
C SER A 73 -13.88 -11.51 2.87
N CYS A 74 -13.66 -10.29 3.34
CA CYS A 74 -14.61 -9.19 3.13
C CYS A 74 -14.79 -8.90 1.64
N ILE A 75 -13.72 -8.82 0.90
CA ILE A 75 -13.76 -8.54 -0.55
C ILE A 75 -14.50 -9.67 -1.28
N ARG A 76 -14.21 -10.92 -0.92
CA ARG A 76 -14.85 -12.09 -1.51
C ARG A 76 -16.34 -12.12 -1.22
N GLN A 77 -16.75 -11.81 0.01
CA GLN A 77 -18.17 -11.77 0.39
C GLN A 77 -18.94 -10.67 -0.34
N MET A 78 -18.24 -9.59 -0.70
CA MET A 78 -18.85 -8.51 -1.48
C MET A 78 -19.00 -8.86 -2.97
N GLY A 79 -18.50 -10.02 -3.40
CA GLY A 79 -18.52 -10.42 -4.81
C GLY A 79 -17.61 -9.57 -5.69
N ARG A 80 -16.57 -8.97 -5.12
CA ARG A 80 -15.65 -8.07 -5.84
C ARG A 80 -14.26 -8.68 -5.93
N THR A 81 -13.48 -8.20 -6.89
CA THR A 81 -12.06 -8.54 -6.97
C THR A 81 -11.25 -7.54 -6.16
N PHE A 82 -10.04 -7.93 -5.81
CA PHE A 82 -9.11 -7.03 -5.13
C PHE A 82 -8.85 -5.78 -5.97
N GLN A 83 -8.66 -5.98 -7.28
CA GLN A 83 -8.39 -4.87 -8.20
C GLN A 83 -9.55 -3.86 -8.25
N ASP A 84 -10.79 -4.34 -8.19
CA ASP A 84 -11.97 -3.46 -8.18
C ASP A 84 -11.99 -2.56 -6.94
N VAL A 85 -11.69 -3.15 -5.80
CA VAL A 85 -11.64 -2.41 -4.52
C VAL A 85 -10.53 -1.35 -4.58
N ILE A 86 -9.35 -1.74 -5.06
CA ILE A 86 -8.23 -0.80 -5.14
C ILE A 86 -8.54 0.33 -6.12
N ALA A 87 -9.13 0.03 -7.26
CA ALA A 87 -9.51 1.05 -8.24
C ALA A 87 -10.48 2.07 -7.63
N GLU A 88 -11.48 1.61 -6.88
CA GLU A 88 -12.41 2.49 -6.19
C GLU A 88 -11.70 3.38 -5.16
N TRP A 89 -10.80 2.81 -4.38
CA TRP A 89 -10.13 3.57 -3.33
C TRP A 89 -9.07 4.52 -3.87
N ILE A 90 -8.48 4.22 -5.03
CA ILE A 90 -7.62 5.17 -5.73
C ILE A 90 -8.45 6.39 -6.18
N VAL A 91 -9.67 6.19 -6.66
CA VAL A 91 -10.57 7.30 -7.01
C VAL A 91 -10.88 8.14 -5.77
N LYS A 92 -11.18 7.51 -4.64
CA LYS A 92 -11.43 8.22 -3.38
C LYS A 92 -10.20 9.02 -2.93
N LEU A 93 -9.03 8.45 -3.06
CA LEU A 93 -7.78 9.15 -2.77
C LEU A 93 -7.62 10.38 -3.67
N ASN A 94 -7.82 10.19 -4.97
CA ASN A 94 -7.69 11.24 -5.97
C ASN A 94 -8.67 12.39 -5.71
N ASN A 95 -9.87 12.06 -5.25
CA ASN A 95 -10.93 13.03 -4.92
C ASN A 95 -10.80 13.62 -3.52
N ARG A 96 -9.73 13.30 -2.80
CA ARG A 96 -9.44 13.77 -1.44
C ARG A 96 -10.51 13.40 -0.40
N GLU A 97 -11.13 12.25 -0.58
CA GLU A 97 -12.11 11.71 0.36
C GLU A 97 -11.46 10.95 1.53
N ILE A 98 -10.14 10.79 1.49
CA ILE A 98 -9.37 10.04 2.49
C ILE A 98 -8.36 10.98 3.13
N ASP A 99 -8.25 10.92 4.46
CA ASP A 99 -7.21 11.64 5.20
C ASP A 99 -5.83 11.07 4.85
N ARG A 100 -4.94 11.93 4.36
CA ARG A 100 -3.60 11.54 3.88
C ARG A 100 -2.51 11.67 4.93
N THR A 101 -2.85 12.05 6.15
CA THR A 101 -1.87 12.33 7.21
C THR A 101 -0.88 11.18 7.42
N ARG A 102 -1.35 9.94 7.30
CA ARG A 102 -0.54 8.75 7.53
C ARG A 102 -0.06 8.06 6.25
N LEU A 103 -0.32 8.64 5.10
CA LEU A 103 0.16 8.08 3.85
C LEU A 103 1.70 8.06 3.86
N PRO A 104 2.33 6.87 3.82
CA PRO A 104 3.79 6.74 4.00
C PRO A 104 4.57 7.01 2.72
N LEU A 105 4.22 8.06 2.01
CA LEU A 105 4.90 8.46 0.78
C LEU A 105 5.31 9.92 0.90
N ASN A 106 6.44 10.25 0.27
CA ASN A 106 6.84 11.64 0.13
C ASN A 106 5.83 12.37 -0.73
N HIS A 107 5.68 13.68 -0.49
CA HIS A 107 4.74 14.52 -1.26
C HIS A 107 3.30 14.01 -1.22
N SER A 108 2.88 13.45 -0.09
CA SER A 108 1.58 12.79 0.05
C SER A 108 0.40 13.67 -0.36
N GLU A 109 0.50 14.99 -0.15
CA GLU A 109 -0.55 15.92 -0.52
C GLU A 109 -0.67 16.14 -2.03
N MET A 110 0.37 15.82 -2.78
CA MET A 110 0.44 15.97 -4.22
C MET A 110 0.09 14.71 -5.00
N ILE A 111 -0.10 13.59 -4.31
CA ILE A 111 -0.35 12.29 -4.94
C ILE A 111 -1.72 12.29 -5.62
N THR A 112 -1.74 11.86 -6.89
CA THR A 112 -2.96 11.65 -7.67
C THR A 112 -2.88 10.28 -8.34
N SER A 113 -3.96 9.87 -9.02
CA SER A 113 -3.97 8.63 -9.78
C SER A 113 -2.94 8.61 -10.91
N ARG A 114 -2.47 9.77 -11.34
CA ARG A 114 -1.48 9.91 -12.42
C ARG A 114 -0.05 10.05 -11.93
N THR A 115 0.16 10.09 -10.64
CA THR A 115 1.49 10.24 -10.05
C THR A 115 2.33 8.98 -10.35
N LEU A 116 3.58 9.21 -10.82
CA LEU A 116 4.51 8.11 -11.08
C LEU A 116 5.09 7.60 -9.79
N VAL A 117 4.92 6.32 -9.52
CA VAL A 117 5.46 5.66 -8.33
C VAL A 117 6.09 4.32 -8.70
N CYS A 118 7.08 3.90 -7.94
CA CYS A 118 7.68 2.59 -8.07
C CYS A 118 6.77 1.53 -7.41
N ARG A 119 7.08 0.26 -7.67
CA ARG A 119 6.29 -0.86 -7.15
C ARG A 119 6.22 -0.85 -5.63
N GLU A 120 7.33 -0.59 -4.97
CA GLU A 120 7.38 -0.54 -3.51
C GLU A 120 6.46 0.54 -2.95
N CYS A 121 6.50 1.74 -3.53
CA CYS A 121 5.61 2.84 -3.11
C CYS A 121 4.16 2.52 -3.42
N TYR A 122 3.88 1.86 -4.53
CA TYR A 122 2.54 1.42 -4.86
C TYR A 122 2.00 0.45 -3.79
N GLU A 123 2.81 -0.51 -3.36
CA GLU A 123 2.42 -1.45 -2.30
C GLU A 123 2.18 -0.76 -0.96
N LYS A 124 3.00 0.24 -0.63
CA LYS A 124 2.78 1.08 0.56
C LYS A 124 1.46 1.82 0.47
N LEU A 125 1.16 2.36 -0.70
CA LEU A 125 -0.12 3.03 -0.94
C LEU A 125 -1.28 2.04 -0.74
N LEU A 126 -1.18 0.83 -1.29
CA LEU A 126 -2.24 -0.16 -1.15
C LEU A 126 -2.46 -0.55 0.30
N SER A 127 -1.40 -0.71 1.08
CA SER A 127 -1.51 -0.99 2.52
C SER A 127 -2.26 0.13 3.23
N PHE A 128 -1.99 1.37 2.88
CA PHE A 128 -2.70 2.54 3.40
C PHE A 128 -4.18 2.52 3.01
N LEU A 129 -4.48 2.25 1.74
CA LEU A 129 -5.87 2.21 1.25
C LEU A 129 -6.66 1.06 1.87
N LEU A 130 -6.04 -0.08 2.09
CA LEU A 130 -6.70 -1.23 2.72
C LEU A 130 -7.07 -0.96 4.17
N TYR A 131 -6.27 -0.19 4.89
CA TYR A 131 -6.63 0.28 6.23
C TYR A 131 -7.96 1.06 6.17
N TRP A 132 -8.06 2.04 5.28
CA TRP A 132 -9.27 2.83 5.15
C TRP A 132 -10.47 2.01 4.68
N PHE A 133 -10.24 1.08 3.76
CA PHE A 133 -11.27 0.13 3.33
C PHE A 133 -11.85 -0.62 4.52
N ARG A 134 -10.99 -1.21 5.34
CA ARG A 134 -11.41 -1.98 6.51
C ARG A 134 -12.14 -1.12 7.55
N VAL A 135 -11.63 0.06 7.83
CA VAL A 135 -12.23 0.97 8.81
C VAL A 135 -13.60 1.47 8.35
N SER A 136 -13.79 1.61 7.03
CA SER A 136 -15.07 2.06 6.47
C SER A 136 -16.14 0.99 6.41
N LEU A 137 -15.78 -0.29 6.54
CA LEU A 137 -16.74 -1.39 6.43
C LEU A 137 -17.63 -1.49 7.65
N PRO A 138 -18.97 -1.55 7.45
CA PRO A 138 -19.87 -1.90 8.53
C PRO A 138 -19.61 -3.33 9.02
N LYS A 139 -19.82 -3.58 10.30
CA LYS A 139 -19.57 -4.91 10.88
C LYS A 139 -20.38 -6.02 10.23
N HIS A 140 -21.56 -5.71 9.73
CA HIS A 140 -22.42 -6.72 9.08
C HIS A 140 -21.85 -7.22 7.74
N LEU A 141 -20.90 -6.49 7.14
CA LEU A 141 -20.21 -6.91 5.92
C LEU A 141 -18.92 -7.67 6.20
N MET A 142 -18.57 -7.83 7.46
CA MET A 142 -17.39 -8.59 7.88
C MET A 142 -17.77 -10.02 8.24
N PRO A 143 -16.85 -10.98 8.14
CA PRO A 143 -17.10 -12.31 8.68
C PRO A 143 -17.53 -12.22 10.14
N ALA A 144 -18.49 -13.03 10.55
CA ALA A 144 -19.06 -12.97 11.91
C ALA A 144 -17.98 -13.05 13.00
N GLU A 145 -16.98 -13.91 12.79
CA GLU A 145 -15.88 -14.07 13.72
C GLU A 145 -15.09 -12.78 13.87
N ALA A 146 -14.80 -12.10 12.76
CA ALA A 146 -14.06 -10.85 12.77
C ALA A 146 -14.88 -9.71 13.39
N ALA A 147 -16.18 -9.67 13.12
CA ALA A 147 -17.09 -8.64 13.63
C ALA A 147 -17.21 -8.67 15.16
N ARG A 148 -16.94 -9.82 15.80
CA ARG A 148 -17.01 -9.98 17.24
C ARG A 148 -15.74 -9.57 17.97
N ARG A 149 -14.63 -9.36 17.26
CA ARG A 149 -13.36 -9.02 17.90
C ARG A 149 -13.41 -7.61 18.45
N GLU A 150 -12.90 -7.47 19.67
CA GLU A 150 -12.73 -6.15 20.26
C GLU A 150 -11.50 -5.48 19.69
N ASP A 151 -11.55 -4.16 19.57
CA ASP A 151 -10.42 -3.37 19.09
C ASP A 151 -9.28 -3.43 20.10
N CYS A 152 -8.06 -3.64 19.61
CA CYS A 152 -6.87 -3.50 20.41
C CYS A 152 -6.70 -2.01 20.77
N TRP A 153 -6.33 -1.73 22.01
CA TRP A 153 -6.13 -0.34 22.47
C TRP A 153 -5.07 0.40 21.67
N TYR A 154 -4.08 -0.32 21.17
CA TYR A 154 -3.01 0.27 20.36
C TYR A 154 -3.29 0.16 18.85
N GLY A 155 -4.38 -0.47 18.45
CA GLY A 155 -4.81 -0.58 17.07
C GLY A 155 -3.68 -0.98 16.12
N TYR A 156 -3.55 -0.26 15.02
CA TYR A 156 -2.50 -0.53 14.03
C TYR A 156 -1.09 -0.35 14.58
N ALA A 157 -0.91 0.42 15.66
CA ALA A 157 0.40 0.66 16.26
C ALA A 157 0.82 -0.40 17.29
N CYS A 158 0.00 -1.42 17.49
CA CYS A 158 0.27 -2.47 18.46
C CYS A 158 1.54 -3.25 18.11
N ARG A 159 2.48 -3.31 19.04
CA ARG A 159 3.71 -4.09 18.89
C ARG A 159 3.49 -5.57 19.21
N THR A 160 2.59 -5.87 20.13
CA THR A 160 2.31 -7.23 20.57
C THR A 160 1.79 -8.11 19.43
N GLN A 161 1.10 -7.53 18.44
CA GLN A 161 0.65 -8.28 17.26
C GLN A 161 1.80 -8.91 16.47
N HIS A 162 3.01 -8.37 16.60
CA HIS A 162 4.19 -8.90 15.91
C HIS A 162 4.89 -10.02 16.69
N HIS A 163 4.58 -10.20 17.95
CA HIS A 163 5.25 -11.14 18.84
C HIS A 163 4.35 -12.24 19.39
N SER A 164 3.05 -11.98 19.45
CA SER A 164 2.06 -12.93 19.96
C SER A 164 1.02 -13.21 18.89
N GLU A 165 1.05 -14.41 18.33
CA GLU A 165 0.07 -14.82 17.34
C GLU A 165 -1.33 -14.85 17.91
N GLU A 166 -1.46 -15.30 19.16
CA GLU A 166 -2.76 -15.32 19.84
C GLU A 166 -3.37 -13.94 19.94
N HIS A 167 -2.58 -12.95 20.36
CA HIS A 167 -3.04 -11.57 20.44
C HIS A 167 -3.39 -11.01 19.06
N ALA A 168 -2.53 -11.28 18.07
CA ALA A 168 -2.76 -10.83 16.69
C ALA A 168 -4.07 -11.37 16.13
N ARG A 169 -4.45 -12.59 16.52
CA ARG A 169 -5.66 -13.26 16.06
C ARG A 169 -6.92 -12.82 16.82
N LYS A 170 -6.80 -12.57 18.13
CA LYS A 170 -7.97 -12.35 18.98
C LYS A 170 -8.51 -10.92 18.97
N ARG A 171 -7.69 -9.95 18.66
CA ARG A 171 -8.08 -8.53 18.69
C ARG A 171 -8.11 -7.94 17.28
N ASN A 172 -8.96 -6.95 17.09
CA ASN A 172 -8.95 -6.17 15.85
C ASN A 172 -7.83 -5.14 15.92
N HIS A 173 -6.93 -5.16 14.95
CA HIS A 173 -5.80 -4.23 14.87
C HIS A 173 -5.96 -3.21 13.75
N VAL A 174 -6.98 -3.36 12.91
CA VAL A 174 -7.27 -2.41 11.84
C VAL A 174 -8.23 -1.35 12.39
N CYS A 175 -7.71 -0.56 13.30
CA CYS A 175 -8.43 0.51 13.97
C CYS A 175 -7.43 1.53 14.49
N ARG A 176 -7.93 2.71 14.83
CA ARG A 176 -7.09 3.76 15.42
C ARG A 176 -6.74 3.39 16.87
N PRO A 177 -5.52 3.69 17.30
CA PRO A 177 -5.19 3.55 18.72
C PRO A 177 -6.10 4.42 19.57
N SER A 178 -6.67 3.82 20.62
CA SER A 178 -7.44 4.56 21.64
C SER A 178 -6.57 4.96 22.81
N ARG A 179 -5.39 4.35 22.95
CA ARG A 179 -4.34 4.76 23.88
C ARG A 179 -3.20 5.37 23.09
N GLY A 180 -2.40 6.19 23.75
CA GLY A 180 -1.24 6.82 23.15
C GLY A 180 -0.18 5.83 22.68
N SER A 181 1.05 6.31 22.48
CA SER A 181 2.14 5.45 22.01
C SER A 181 2.32 4.23 22.90
N HIS A 182 2.63 3.11 22.27
CA HIS A 182 2.94 1.86 22.96
C HIS A 182 4.10 2.10 23.93
N PRO A 183 4.01 1.65 25.17
CA PRO A 183 5.09 1.82 26.14
C PRO A 183 6.38 1.11 25.72
#